data_148784872e7d6f5ef54b2fa9f8be4b84
#
_entry.id   148784872e7d6f5ef54b2fa9f8be4b84
#
_cell.length_a   1.000
_cell.length_b   1.000
_cell.length_c   1.000
_cell.angle_alpha   90.00
_cell.angle_beta   90.00
_cell.angle_gamma   90.00
#
_symmetry.space_group_name_H-M   'P 1'
#
loop_
_entity.id
_entity.type
_entity.pdbx_description
1 polymer ?
#
loop_
_entity_poly.entity_id
_entity_poly.type
_entity_poly.pdbx_seq_one_letter_code
_entity_poly.pdbx_strand_id
1 'polypeptide(L)'
;LNELNISGGRIVIDALNEGLEARVLNLSGGEFEIKAQDDGLNATDKRTDIDTGTNTETDAETAADTEKNFRGGGKGKSHPQASIKISGGVIRIDAEGDGVDSNGSFYMSGGELYVAGPSSGGDSALDYDIEASISGGIVVAAGQSGMAQNFGEASTQGAILVNTSAQNAAGSDIVLLDSEGKELLARTMQKSYNSVVISTPEIQAGSSYTVKTGDLSTAVTMEGLIYGEGGGFGGGRQGFKTGERPEGKPELSDFQEGGRLERRSQ
;
A
#
# COMPACT_ATOMS: atom_id res chain seq x y z
N LEU A 1 16.53 -12.99 9.78
CA LEU A 1 17.91 -12.72 9.30
C LEU A 1 18.26 -11.25 9.45
N ASN A 2 19.56 -10.91 9.63
CA ASN A 2 19.97 -9.49 9.64
C ASN A 2 19.95 -8.90 8.24
N GLU A 3 20.45 -9.65 7.28
CA GLU A 3 20.57 -9.24 5.88
C GLU A 3 20.43 -10.44 4.97
N LEU A 4 19.69 -10.28 3.88
CA LEU A 4 19.52 -11.25 2.82
C LEU A 4 19.85 -10.59 1.49
N ASN A 5 20.88 -11.11 0.80
CA ASN A 5 21.33 -10.63 -0.50
C ASN A 5 21.08 -11.69 -1.55
N ILE A 6 20.30 -11.36 -2.58
CA ILE A 6 20.02 -12.27 -3.71
C ILE A 6 20.34 -11.54 -5.01
N SER A 7 21.24 -12.12 -5.79
CA SER A 7 21.73 -11.51 -7.03
C SER A 7 21.43 -12.33 -8.29
N GLY A 8 20.68 -13.43 -8.16
CA GLY A 8 20.34 -14.28 -9.31
C GLY A 8 19.68 -15.59 -8.91
N GLY A 9 19.42 -16.41 -9.92
CA GLY A 9 18.74 -17.69 -9.76
C GLY A 9 17.23 -17.59 -9.96
N ARG A 10 16.55 -18.73 -9.90
CA ARG A 10 15.10 -18.84 -9.88
C ARG A 10 14.64 -19.31 -8.52
N ILE A 11 13.80 -18.56 -7.88
CA ILE A 11 13.34 -18.77 -6.51
C ILE A 11 11.83 -18.87 -6.55
N VAL A 12 11.30 -19.99 -6.04
CA VAL A 12 9.85 -20.22 -5.91
C VAL A 12 9.55 -20.47 -4.46
N ILE A 13 8.66 -19.66 -3.91
CA ILE A 13 8.25 -19.69 -2.51
C ILE A 13 6.74 -19.91 -2.46
N ASP A 14 6.31 -20.86 -1.63
CA ASP A 14 4.94 -21.05 -1.20
C ASP A 14 4.96 -21.12 0.33
N ALA A 15 4.69 -20.00 0.97
CA ALA A 15 4.88 -19.80 2.41
C ALA A 15 3.54 -19.68 3.14
N LEU A 16 3.49 -20.23 4.35
CA LEU A 16 2.34 -20.10 5.27
C LEU A 16 2.31 -18.75 6.01
N ASN A 17 3.46 -18.07 6.05
CA ASN A 17 3.64 -16.73 6.59
C ASN A 17 4.30 -15.85 5.52
N GLU A 18 5.32 -15.07 5.89
CA GLU A 18 6.06 -14.20 4.98
C GLU A 18 6.87 -15.00 3.92
N GLY A 19 6.93 -14.47 2.72
CA GLY A 19 7.71 -15.07 1.63
C GLY A 19 9.20 -14.93 1.85
N LEU A 20 9.73 -13.72 1.92
CA LEU A 20 11.11 -13.42 2.29
C LEU A 20 11.14 -12.44 3.45
N GLU A 21 11.84 -12.81 4.53
CA GLU A 21 11.95 -11.98 5.72
C GLU A 21 13.41 -11.78 6.14
N ALA A 22 13.80 -10.52 6.31
CA ALA A 22 15.05 -10.10 6.95
C ALA A 22 14.96 -8.64 7.39
N ARG A 23 15.89 -8.16 8.23
CA ARG A 23 15.98 -6.73 8.52
C ARG A 23 16.34 -5.90 7.29
N VAL A 24 17.23 -6.42 6.44
CA VAL A 24 17.62 -5.82 5.16
C VAL A 24 17.48 -6.84 4.06
N LEU A 25 16.63 -6.55 3.08
CA LEU A 25 16.48 -7.35 1.86
C LEU A 25 17.11 -6.59 0.69
N ASN A 26 18.11 -7.21 0.02
CA ASN A 26 18.73 -6.68 -1.18
C ASN A 26 18.53 -7.67 -2.34
N LEU A 27 17.67 -7.31 -3.28
CA LEU A 27 17.36 -8.09 -4.48
C LEU A 27 17.96 -7.39 -5.70
N SER A 28 19.07 -7.92 -6.23
CA SER A 28 19.78 -7.30 -7.34
C SER A 28 19.70 -8.10 -8.65
N GLY A 29 18.99 -9.22 -8.63
CA GLY A 29 18.76 -10.06 -9.81
C GLY A 29 18.07 -11.35 -9.44
N GLY A 30 17.67 -12.12 -10.45
CA GLY A 30 16.95 -13.37 -10.29
C GLY A 30 15.49 -13.29 -10.74
N GLU A 31 14.82 -14.42 -10.72
CA GLU A 31 13.39 -14.56 -11.00
C GLU A 31 12.71 -15.13 -9.75
N PHE A 32 11.71 -14.40 -9.25
CA PHE A 32 11.01 -14.74 -8.03
C PHE A 32 9.53 -14.97 -8.33
N GLU A 33 9.02 -16.10 -7.86
CA GLU A 33 7.61 -16.42 -7.79
C GLU A 33 7.28 -16.65 -6.32
N ILE A 34 6.68 -15.67 -5.67
CA ILE A 34 6.40 -15.69 -4.23
C ILE A 34 4.90 -15.76 -4.02
N LYS A 35 4.47 -16.79 -3.30
CA LYS A 35 3.12 -16.90 -2.78
C LYS A 35 3.19 -16.97 -1.27
N ALA A 36 2.52 -16.04 -0.57
CA ALA A 36 2.56 -15.93 0.87
C ALA A 36 1.14 -15.80 1.44
N GLN A 37 0.89 -16.39 2.61
CA GLN A 37 -0.38 -16.23 3.34
C GLN A 37 -0.38 -15.01 4.26
N ASP A 38 0.79 -14.38 4.42
CA ASP A 38 1.02 -13.10 5.04
C ASP A 38 1.79 -12.24 4.03
N ASP A 39 2.87 -11.56 4.41
CA ASP A 39 3.58 -10.63 3.53
C ASP A 39 4.46 -11.31 2.49
N GLY A 40 4.54 -10.73 1.30
CA GLY A 40 5.41 -11.23 0.23
C GLY A 40 6.89 -10.99 0.52
N LEU A 41 7.26 -9.74 0.75
CA LEU A 41 8.57 -9.31 1.23
C LEU A 41 8.38 -8.56 2.53
N ASN A 42 9.08 -8.96 3.61
CA ASN A 42 8.99 -8.32 4.91
C ASN A 42 10.36 -7.88 5.43
N ALA A 43 10.55 -6.57 5.63
CA ALA A 43 11.75 -6.04 6.27
C ALA A 43 11.44 -5.56 7.68
N THR A 44 11.88 -6.35 8.68
CA THR A 44 11.61 -6.08 10.09
C THR A 44 12.82 -6.41 10.98
N ASP A 45 12.97 -5.72 12.11
CA ASP A 45 14.00 -6.04 13.12
C ASP A 45 13.36 -6.62 14.38
N LYS A 46 13.06 -7.92 14.37
CA LYS A 46 12.44 -8.65 15.50
C LYS A 46 13.27 -8.60 16.81
N ARG A 47 14.53 -8.15 16.78
CA ARG A 47 15.36 -8.04 17.99
C ARG A 47 14.98 -6.86 18.87
N THR A 48 14.41 -5.80 18.33
CA THR A 48 13.99 -4.63 19.09
C THR A 48 12.67 -4.86 19.83
N ASP A 49 11.89 -5.84 19.44
CA ASP A 49 10.61 -6.17 20.07
C ASP A 49 10.79 -6.97 21.38
N ILE A 50 11.98 -7.57 21.58
CA ILE A 50 12.30 -8.37 22.77
C ILE A 50 12.84 -7.50 23.93
N ASP A 51 13.32 -6.29 23.67
CA ASP A 51 14.14 -5.53 24.64
C ASP A 51 13.39 -4.41 25.39
N THR A 52 12.07 -4.35 25.35
CA THR A 52 11.28 -3.42 26.18
C THR A 52 10.52 -4.10 27.33
N GLY A 53 10.92 -5.31 27.69
CA GLY A 53 10.58 -5.94 28.97
C GLY A 53 11.38 -5.26 30.09
N THR A 54 10.94 -4.09 30.57
CA THR A 54 11.35 -3.62 31.89
C THR A 54 10.94 -4.67 32.90
N ASN A 55 11.91 -5.51 33.35
CA ASN A 55 11.80 -6.26 34.57
C ASN A 55 11.67 -5.27 35.74
N THR A 56 10.45 -4.91 36.05
CA THR A 56 10.06 -4.55 37.40
C THR A 56 9.55 -5.84 38.02
N GLU A 57 10.45 -6.50 38.77
CA GLU A 57 10.04 -7.49 39.74
C GLU A 57 9.10 -6.80 40.75
N THR A 58 7.82 -7.12 40.70
CA THR A 58 6.91 -6.99 41.81
C THR A 58 5.94 -8.18 41.77
N ASP A 59 6.24 -9.08 42.69
CA ASP A 59 5.39 -10.01 43.42
C ASP A 59 4.11 -10.58 42.80
N ALA A 60 4.08 -11.90 42.95
CA ALA A 60 3.01 -12.82 42.71
C ALA A 60 1.65 -12.39 43.26
N GLU A 61 0.65 -12.81 42.56
CA GLU A 61 -0.70 -13.28 42.85
C GLU A 61 -1.75 -12.61 41.98
N THR A 62 -2.18 -13.31 40.97
CA THR A 62 -3.57 -13.68 40.69
C THR A 62 -3.67 -14.14 39.22
N ALA A 63 -3.70 -15.44 39.08
CA ALA A 63 -4.15 -16.09 37.85
C ALA A 63 -5.68 -16.04 37.80
N ALA A 64 -6.24 -15.26 36.89
CA ALA A 64 -7.56 -15.51 36.28
C ALA A 64 -7.89 -14.36 35.30
N ASP A 65 -8.33 -14.74 34.08
CA ASP A 65 -9.03 -13.87 33.12
C ASP A 65 -8.20 -12.85 32.34
N THR A 66 -7.50 -13.32 31.31
CA THR A 66 -7.16 -12.43 30.18
C THR A 66 -7.15 -13.19 28.84
N GLU A 67 -8.25 -13.82 28.52
CA GLU A 67 -8.61 -14.07 27.12
C GLU A 67 -9.58 -12.97 26.66
N LYS A 68 -9.09 -11.81 26.27
CA LYS A 68 -9.79 -10.83 25.42
C LYS A 68 -8.93 -9.57 25.33
N ASN A 69 -8.10 -9.47 24.30
CA ASN A 69 -7.79 -8.24 23.60
C ASN A 69 -6.60 -8.41 22.64
N PHE A 70 -6.75 -9.30 21.66
CA PHE A 70 -5.96 -9.26 20.45
C PHE A 70 -6.88 -8.80 19.31
N ARG A 71 -7.33 -7.55 19.39
CA ARG A 71 -7.95 -6.80 18.29
C ARG A 71 -7.50 -5.35 18.38
N GLY A 72 -6.38 -5.09 17.79
CA GLY A 72 -5.85 -3.78 17.53
C GLY A 72 -4.54 -4.00 16.81
N GLY A 73 -4.52 -3.91 15.50
CA GLY A 73 -3.30 -3.78 14.73
C GLY A 73 -2.60 -2.50 15.22
N GLY A 74 -1.76 -2.65 16.25
CA GLY A 74 -0.83 -1.61 16.63
C GLY A 74 0.17 -1.52 15.48
N LYS A 75 0.35 -0.33 14.90
CA LYS A 75 1.49 -0.06 14.04
C LYS A 75 2.73 -0.59 14.75
N GLY A 76 3.41 -1.57 14.14
CA GLY A 76 4.72 -2.01 14.57
C GLY A 76 5.60 -0.76 14.77
N LYS A 77 6.53 -0.79 15.69
CA LYS A 77 7.48 0.32 15.83
C LYS A 77 8.27 0.39 14.53
N SER A 78 8.34 1.56 13.89
CA SER A 78 9.19 1.74 12.74
C SER A 78 10.66 1.44 13.10
N HIS A 79 11.31 0.70 12.22
CA HIS A 79 12.69 0.26 12.38
C HIS A 79 13.60 0.95 11.37
N PRO A 80 14.28 2.06 11.72
CA PRO A 80 15.08 2.84 10.77
C PRO A 80 16.19 2.07 10.07
N GLN A 81 16.57 0.90 10.58
CA GLN A 81 17.56 0.03 9.98
C GLN A 81 16.94 -1.06 9.08
N ALA A 82 15.61 -1.21 9.09
CA ALA A 82 14.93 -2.12 8.19
C ALA A 82 14.83 -1.50 6.78
N SER A 83 15.07 -2.29 5.76
CA SER A 83 14.90 -1.81 4.39
C SER A 83 14.77 -2.93 3.37
N ILE A 84 13.98 -2.65 2.33
CA ILE A 84 13.91 -3.46 1.11
C ILE A 84 14.54 -2.65 -0.02
N LYS A 85 15.48 -3.28 -0.74
CA LYS A 85 16.14 -2.67 -1.90
C LYS A 85 16.04 -3.62 -3.09
N ILE A 86 15.41 -3.14 -4.15
CA ILE A 86 15.30 -3.86 -5.43
C ILE A 86 16.08 -3.07 -6.48
N SER A 87 17.14 -3.67 -7.01
CA SER A 87 17.97 -3.09 -8.07
C SER A 87 17.99 -3.90 -9.36
N GLY A 88 17.33 -5.05 -9.38
CA GLY A 88 17.22 -5.92 -10.54
C GLY A 88 16.42 -7.18 -10.28
N GLY A 89 16.23 -7.98 -11.33
CA GLY A 89 15.42 -9.19 -11.28
C GLY A 89 13.96 -8.97 -11.67
N VAL A 90 13.22 -10.08 -11.69
CA VAL A 90 11.77 -10.07 -11.93
C VAL A 90 11.10 -10.74 -10.72
N ILE A 91 10.30 -9.96 -10.02
CA ILE A 91 9.70 -10.37 -8.76
C ILE A 91 8.17 -10.36 -8.94
N ARG A 92 7.55 -11.53 -8.76
CA ARG A 92 6.10 -11.72 -8.78
C ARG A 92 5.65 -12.17 -7.42
N ILE A 93 4.72 -11.45 -6.84
CA ILE A 93 4.19 -11.67 -5.49
C ILE A 93 2.69 -11.87 -5.56
N ASP A 94 2.22 -12.90 -4.89
CA ASP A 94 0.83 -13.18 -4.57
C ASP A 94 0.75 -13.32 -3.05
N ALA A 95 0.34 -12.25 -2.34
CA ALA A 95 0.32 -12.18 -0.87
C ALA A 95 -1.11 -11.95 -0.35
N GLU A 96 -1.45 -12.56 0.78
CA GLU A 96 -2.73 -12.29 1.48
C GLU A 96 -2.59 -11.15 2.48
N GLY A 97 -1.38 -10.89 3.03
CA GLY A 97 -0.96 -9.68 3.71
C GLY A 97 -0.40 -8.65 2.75
N ASP A 98 0.54 -7.83 3.21
CA ASP A 98 1.19 -6.83 2.37
C ASP A 98 2.05 -7.47 1.27
N GLY A 99 2.01 -6.91 0.07
CA GLY A 99 2.89 -7.40 -1.00
C GLY A 99 4.35 -7.13 -0.68
N VAL A 100 4.64 -5.91 -0.30
CA VAL A 100 5.94 -5.45 0.19
C VAL A 100 5.69 -4.70 1.48
N ASP A 101 6.14 -5.25 2.61
CA ASP A 101 6.12 -4.62 3.93
C ASP A 101 7.54 -4.23 4.36
N SER A 102 7.76 -2.96 4.65
CA SER A 102 8.98 -2.50 5.26
C SER A 102 8.68 -1.67 6.50
N ASN A 103 8.99 -2.20 7.67
CA ASN A 103 8.94 -1.40 8.90
C ASN A 103 10.00 -0.26 8.90
N GLY A 104 10.67 -0.05 7.79
CA GLY A 104 11.63 1.01 7.52
C GLY A 104 11.40 1.64 6.16
N SER A 105 12.34 1.45 5.24
CA SER A 105 12.31 2.10 3.93
C SER A 105 12.27 1.10 2.78
N PHE A 106 11.64 1.51 1.66
CA PHE A 106 11.60 0.74 0.43
C PHE A 106 12.25 1.51 -0.72
N TYR A 107 13.24 0.93 -1.37
CA TYR A 107 13.97 1.54 -2.48
C TYR A 107 13.96 0.65 -3.70
N MET A 108 13.58 1.20 -4.86
CA MET A 108 13.68 0.50 -6.13
C MET A 108 14.47 1.32 -7.15
N SER A 109 15.51 0.71 -7.72
CA SER A 109 16.38 1.34 -8.72
C SER A 109 16.49 0.56 -10.03
N GLY A 110 15.80 -0.58 -10.14
CA GLY A 110 15.78 -1.43 -11.33
C GLY A 110 15.01 -2.71 -11.11
N GLY A 111 14.86 -3.51 -12.16
CA GLY A 111 14.09 -4.75 -12.14
C GLY A 111 12.59 -4.55 -12.39
N GLU A 112 11.84 -5.59 -12.19
CA GLU A 112 10.38 -5.61 -12.38
C GLU A 112 9.72 -6.18 -11.13
N LEU A 113 8.73 -5.45 -10.58
CA LEU A 113 7.96 -5.84 -9.41
C LEU A 113 6.47 -5.89 -9.76
N TYR A 114 5.89 -7.06 -9.64
CA TYR A 114 4.48 -7.34 -9.88
C TYR A 114 3.86 -7.89 -8.62
N VAL A 115 2.91 -7.17 -8.04
CA VAL A 115 2.25 -7.54 -6.80
C VAL A 115 0.76 -7.74 -7.03
N ALA A 116 0.28 -8.93 -6.76
CA ALA A 116 -1.12 -9.22 -6.48
C ALA A 116 -1.25 -9.25 -4.94
N GLY A 117 -1.61 -8.11 -4.37
CA GLY A 117 -1.62 -7.89 -2.93
C GLY A 117 -2.89 -8.38 -2.25
N PRO A 118 -3.18 -7.88 -1.04
CA PRO A 118 -4.24 -8.43 -0.20
C PRO A 118 -5.63 -8.35 -0.82
N SER A 119 -6.44 -9.32 -0.45
CA SER A 119 -7.89 -9.31 -0.75
C SER A 119 -8.69 -8.59 0.34
N SER A 120 -8.09 -8.32 1.52
CA SER A 120 -8.67 -7.59 2.66
C SER A 120 -8.26 -6.12 2.66
N GLY A 121 -9.01 -5.27 3.36
CA GLY A 121 -8.72 -3.83 3.44
C GLY A 121 -7.80 -3.43 4.61
N GLY A 122 -7.24 -4.39 5.33
CA GLY A 122 -6.33 -4.15 6.48
C GLY A 122 -4.86 -4.00 6.09
N ASP A 123 -4.53 -4.43 4.87
CA ASP A 123 -3.19 -4.49 4.33
C ASP A 123 -3.15 -3.82 2.95
N SER A 124 -1.97 -3.67 2.35
CA SER A 124 -1.79 -3.00 1.07
C SER A 124 -0.80 -3.73 0.13
N ALA A 125 -0.78 -3.36 -1.15
CA ALA A 125 0.20 -3.91 -2.07
C ALA A 125 1.63 -3.45 -1.75
N LEU A 126 1.77 -2.22 -1.22
CA LEU A 126 3.02 -1.64 -0.74
C LEU A 126 2.75 -1.00 0.62
N ASP A 127 3.49 -1.39 1.66
CA ASP A 127 3.52 -0.74 2.96
C ASP A 127 4.96 -0.43 3.37
N TYR A 128 5.15 0.76 3.95
CA TYR A 128 6.43 1.18 4.49
C TYR A 128 6.23 2.25 5.57
N ASP A 129 7.08 2.23 6.60
CA ASP A 129 6.93 3.11 7.76
C ASP A 129 7.67 4.45 7.63
N ILE A 130 8.76 4.52 6.84
CA ILE A 130 9.62 5.71 6.79
C ILE A 130 9.54 6.39 5.43
N GLU A 131 10.01 5.74 4.38
CA GLU A 131 9.97 6.28 3.03
C GLU A 131 10.01 5.18 1.97
N ALA A 132 9.44 5.47 0.81
CA ALA A 132 9.70 4.68 -0.39
C ALA A 132 10.13 5.60 -1.52
N SER A 133 11.11 5.17 -2.32
CA SER A 133 11.50 5.87 -3.53
C SER A 133 11.81 4.94 -4.68
N ILE A 134 11.51 5.43 -5.89
CA ILE A 134 11.81 4.74 -7.13
C ILE A 134 12.66 5.61 -8.05
N SER A 135 13.74 5.02 -8.58
CA SER A 135 14.65 5.68 -9.53
C SER A 135 14.84 4.86 -10.81
N GLY A 136 14.26 3.69 -10.91
CA GLY A 136 14.33 2.81 -12.06
C GLY A 136 13.52 1.54 -11.88
N GLY A 137 13.20 0.88 -12.99
CA GLY A 137 12.45 -0.37 -13.01
C GLY A 137 10.98 -0.21 -13.38
N ILE A 138 10.23 -1.30 -13.29
CA ILE A 138 8.80 -1.39 -13.59
C ILE A 138 8.07 -1.89 -12.35
N VAL A 139 7.00 -1.22 -11.96
CA VAL A 139 6.13 -1.63 -10.85
C VAL A 139 4.69 -1.68 -11.32
N VAL A 140 4.01 -2.78 -11.02
CA VAL A 140 2.54 -2.88 -11.00
C VAL A 140 2.17 -3.57 -9.71
N ALA A 141 1.69 -2.79 -8.75
CA ALA A 141 1.30 -3.30 -7.44
C ALA A 141 -0.19 -3.01 -7.22
N ALA A 142 -1.01 -4.06 -7.20
CA ALA A 142 -2.45 -3.96 -7.06
C ALA A 142 -2.93 -4.63 -5.78
N GLY A 143 -3.89 -4.00 -5.10
CA GLY A 143 -4.45 -4.48 -3.83
C GLY A 143 -5.69 -3.68 -3.43
N GLN A 144 -5.88 -3.52 -2.13
CA GLN A 144 -7.01 -2.77 -1.58
C GLN A 144 -6.63 -1.32 -1.29
N SER A 145 -7.61 -0.41 -1.48
CA SER A 145 -7.38 1.04 -1.35
C SER A 145 -7.32 1.56 0.08
N GLY A 146 -7.69 0.74 1.08
CA GLY A 146 -7.83 1.19 2.47
C GLY A 146 -6.53 1.70 3.10
N MET A 147 -5.41 1.05 2.78
CA MET A 147 -4.07 1.39 3.26
C MET A 147 -3.07 1.60 2.12
N ALA A 148 -3.55 1.79 0.88
CA ALA A 148 -2.70 1.93 -0.28
C ALA A 148 -1.69 3.07 -0.11
N GLN A 149 -0.43 2.81 -0.41
CA GLN A 149 0.66 3.77 -0.40
C GLN A 149 1.30 3.88 -1.78
N ASN A 150 1.79 5.07 -2.12
CA ASN A 150 2.57 5.34 -3.33
C ASN A 150 4.02 5.56 -2.97
N PHE A 151 4.90 5.62 -3.96
CA PHE A 151 6.26 6.12 -3.76
C PHE A 151 6.25 7.60 -3.34
N GLY A 152 7.27 8.01 -2.61
CA GLY A 152 7.40 9.37 -2.09
C GLY A 152 8.18 10.32 -3.02
N GLU A 153 8.27 11.58 -2.59
CA GLU A 153 8.87 12.69 -3.35
C GLU A 153 10.39 12.54 -3.62
N ALA A 154 11.08 11.67 -2.89
CA ALA A 154 12.50 11.36 -3.14
C ALA A 154 12.71 10.55 -4.44
N SER A 155 11.64 10.14 -5.11
CA SER A 155 11.68 9.41 -6.37
C SER A 155 12.17 10.29 -7.53
N THR A 156 12.93 9.68 -8.43
CA THR A 156 13.38 10.31 -9.68
C THR A 156 12.74 9.68 -10.92
N GLN A 157 11.89 8.69 -10.75
CA GLN A 157 11.00 8.10 -11.76
C GLN A 157 9.54 8.34 -11.39
N GLY A 158 8.69 8.51 -12.39
CA GLY A 158 7.26 8.75 -12.19
C GLY A 158 6.52 7.54 -11.63
N ALA A 159 5.60 7.79 -10.69
CA ALA A 159 4.69 6.78 -10.15
C ALA A 159 3.25 7.31 -10.04
N ILE A 160 2.30 6.45 -10.38
CA ILE A 160 0.87 6.74 -10.39
C ILE A 160 0.16 5.79 -9.44
N LEU A 161 -0.53 6.32 -8.44
CA LEU A 161 -1.50 5.58 -7.63
C LEU A 161 -2.91 5.96 -8.07
N VAL A 162 -3.70 4.96 -8.44
CA VAL A 162 -5.13 5.10 -8.74
C VAL A 162 -5.94 4.19 -7.81
N ASN A 163 -6.90 4.81 -7.12
CA ASN A 163 -7.92 4.09 -6.35
C ASN A 163 -9.25 4.15 -7.11
N THR A 164 -9.92 3.01 -7.25
CA THR A 164 -11.23 2.91 -7.89
C THR A 164 -12.34 2.74 -6.85
N SER A 165 -13.50 3.33 -7.11
CA SER A 165 -14.67 3.20 -6.23
C SER A 165 -15.31 1.81 -6.28
N ALA A 166 -15.08 1.07 -7.37
CA ALA A 166 -15.56 -0.30 -7.55
C ALA A 166 -14.40 -1.29 -7.52
N GLN A 167 -14.69 -2.48 -7.04
CA GLN A 167 -13.75 -3.60 -7.04
C GLN A 167 -13.61 -4.13 -8.47
N ASN A 168 -12.38 -4.23 -8.96
CA ASN A 168 -12.06 -4.97 -10.18
C ASN A 168 -11.93 -6.46 -9.85
N ALA A 169 -12.54 -7.31 -10.67
CA ALA A 169 -12.49 -8.75 -10.45
C ALA A 169 -11.10 -9.33 -10.73
N ALA A 170 -10.79 -10.48 -10.15
CA ALA A 170 -9.65 -11.29 -10.58
C ALA A 170 -9.75 -11.59 -12.08
N GLY A 171 -8.64 -11.52 -12.79
CA GLY A 171 -8.57 -11.62 -14.24
C GLY A 171 -8.74 -10.28 -14.98
N SER A 172 -9.00 -9.18 -14.27
CA SER A 172 -9.07 -7.85 -14.88
C SER A 172 -7.68 -7.32 -15.23
N ASP A 173 -7.61 -6.62 -16.37
CA ASP A 173 -6.37 -6.00 -16.83
C ASP A 173 -6.14 -4.62 -16.21
N ILE A 174 -4.89 -4.30 -15.97
CA ILE A 174 -4.36 -2.97 -15.73
C ILE A 174 -3.61 -2.55 -16.98
N VAL A 175 -3.98 -1.41 -17.58
CA VAL A 175 -3.30 -0.90 -18.78
C VAL A 175 -2.97 0.57 -18.57
N LEU A 176 -1.73 0.95 -18.83
CA LEU A 176 -1.27 2.34 -18.89
C LEU A 176 -1.14 2.76 -20.37
N LEU A 177 -1.86 3.82 -20.72
CA LEU A 177 -1.77 4.45 -22.05
C LEU A 177 -1.17 5.85 -21.92
N ASP A 178 -0.42 6.28 -22.92
CA ASP A 178 0.01 7.68 -23.06
C ASP A 178 -1.13 8.58 -23.57
N SER A 179 -0.83 9.86 -23.77
CA SER A 179 -1.79 10.85 -24.28
C SER A 179 -2.26 10.60 -25.71
N GLU A 180 -1.54 9.81 -26.50
CA GLU A 180 -1.90 9.42 -27.86
C GLU A 180 -2.68 8.10 -27.91
N GLY A 181 -2.87 7.46 -26.75
CA GLY A 181 -3.53 6.18 -26.60
C GLY A 181 -2.64 4.96 -26.89
N LYS A 182 -1.32 5.17 -26.99
CA LYS A 182 -0.36 4.07 -27.10
C LYS A 182 -0.23 3.36 -25.77
N GLU A 183 -0.26 2.04 -25.81
CA GLU A 183 -0.02 1.21 -24.64
C GLU A 183 1.45 1.25 -24.23
N LEU A 184 1.70 1.65 -22.99
CA LEU A 184 3.02 1.66 -22.36
C LEU A 184 3.25 0.42 -21.51
N LEU A 185 2.17 -0.10 -20.91
CA LEU A 185 2.21 -1.27 -20.02
C LEU A 185 0.84 -1.91 -19.96
N ALA A 186 0.80 -3.26 -19.93
CA ALA A 186 -0.40 -4.03 -19.63
C ALA A 186 -0.08 -5.22 -18.73
N ARG A 187 -0.96 -5.50 -17.75
CA ARG A 187 -0.86 -6.65 -16.84
C ARG A 187 -2.25 -7.14 -16.43
N THR A 188 -2.44 -8.45 -16.46
CA THR A 188 -3.62 -9.11 -15.91
C THR A 188 -3.38 -9.47 -14.46
N MET A 189 -4.26 -9.04 -13.55
CA MET A 189 -4.14 -9.29 -12.13
C MET A 189 -4.86 -10.56 -11.72
N GLN A 190 -4.20 -11.41 -10.93
CA GLN A 190 -4.75 -12.70 -10.51
C GLN A 190 -5.75 -12.59 -9.35
N LYS A 191 -5.72 -11.49 -8.60
CA LYS A 191 -6.64 -11.17 -7.50
C LYS A 191 -7.53 -9.98 -7.83
N SER A 192 -8.62 -9.85 -7.09
CA SER A 192 -9.47 -8.66 -7.14
C SER A 192 -8.76 -7.48 -6.47
N TYR A 193 -8.95 -6.28 -7.01
CA TYR A 193 -8.28 -5.06 -6.52
C TYR A 193 -9.15 -3.83 -6.75
N ASN A 194 -8.92 -2.77 -5.96
CA ASN A 194 -9.47 -1.44 -6.18
C ASN A 194 -8.43 -0.33 -5.99
N SER A 195 -7.17 -0.70 -5.89
CA SER A 195 -6.02 0.19 -5.86
C SER A 195 -4.90 -0.37 -6.73
N VAL A 196 -4.19 0.50 -7.44
CA VAL A 196 -3.00 0.12 -8.21
C VAL A 196 -1.95 1.22 -8.16
N VAL A 197 -0.70 0.81 -7.91
CA VAL A 197 0.49 1.64 -8.11
C VAL A 197 1.18 1.16 -9.38
N ILE A 198 1.44 2.12 -10.29
CA ILE A 198 2.17 1.87 -11.54
C ILE A 198 3.38 2.79 -11.57
N SER A 199 4.55 2.24 -11.87
CA SER A 199 5.73 3.03 -12.19
C SER A 199 6.50 2.38 -13.34
N THR A 200 6.94 3.21 -14.27
CA THR A 200 7.74 2.82 -15.44
C THR A 200 8.54 4.03 -15.92
N PRO A 201 9.70 3.85 -16.57
CA PRO A 201 10.52 4.95 -17.07
C PRO A 201 9.80 5.92 -18.03
N GLU A 202 8.70 5.49 -18.63
CA GLU A 202 7.89 6.29 -19.54
C GLU A 202 6.98 7.32 -18.84
N ILE A 203 6.79 7.21 -17.51
CA ILE A 203 5.99 8.18 -16.76
C ILE A 203 6.82 9.43 -16.47
N GLN A 204 6.38 10.56 -17.03
CA GLN A 204 7.10 11.84 -17.00
C GLN A 204 6.24 12.93 -16.37
N ALA A 205 6.86 13.82 -15.59
CA ALA A 205 6.20 15.03 -15.11
C ALA A 205 5.73 15.91 -16.28
N GLY A 206 4.56 16.54 -16.15
CA GLY A 206 3.94 17.37 -17.19
C GLY A 206 3.19 16.57 -18.25
N SER A 207 3.21 15.25 -18.24
CA SER A 207 2.54 14.41 -19.22
C SER A 207 1.18 13.91 -18.71
N SER A 208 0.32 13.51 -19.65
CA SER A 208 -1.00 12.93 -19.32
C SER A 208 -1.06 11.47 -19.75
N TYR A 209 -1.75 10.68 -18.96
CA TYR A 209 -1.90 9.23 -19.14
C TYR A 209 -3.35 8.83 -18.93
N THR A 210 -3.69 7.63 -19.41
CA THR A 210 -4.94 6.95 -19.03
C THR A 210 -4.59 5.63 -18.39
N VAL A 211 -5.03 5.44 -17.13
CA VAL A 211 -4.95 4.15 -16.44
C VAL A 211 -6.30 3.45 -16.60
N LYS A 212 -6.28 2.28 -17.24
CA LYS A 212 -7.44 1.40 -17.30
C LYS A 212 -7.31 0.31 -16.24
N THR A 213 -8.40 0.03 -15.55
CA THR A 213 -8.52 -1.02 -14.56
C THR A 213 -9.83 -1.77 -14.83
N GLY A 214 -9.72 -2.93 -15.47
CA GLY A 214 -10.88 -3.62 -16.04
C GLY A 214 -11.64 -2.71 -17.03
N ASP A 215 -12.92 -2.47 -16.77
CA ASP A 215 -13.79 -1.61 -17.60
C ASP A 215 -13.69 -0.12 -17.25
N LEU A 216 -12.99 0.24 -16.16
CA LEU A 216 -12.82 1.62 -15.71
C LEU A 216 -11.63 2.29 -16.40
N SER A 217 -11.74 3.61 -16.61
CA SER A 217 -10.65 4.42 -17.15
C SER A 217 -10.50 5.68 -16.34
N THR A 218 -9.29 5.95 -15.87
CA THR A 218 -8.94 7.14 -15.09
C THR A 218 -7.93 7.96 -15.87
N ALA A 219 -8.29 9.22 -16.17
CA ALA A 219 -7.35 10.18 -16.74
C ALA A 219 -6.43 10.72 -15.63
N VAL A 220 -5.14 10.76 -15.91
CA VAL A 220 -4.07 11.18 -15.01
C VAL A 220 -3.28 12.28 -15.68
N THR A 221 -3.06 13.39 -14.98
CA THR A 221 -2.12 14.45 -15.41
C THR A 221 -1.05 14.58 -14.34
N MET A 222 0.19 14.32 -14.71
CA MET A 222 1.34 14.36 -13.82
C MET A 222 1.81 15.81 -13.62
N GLU A 223 1.41 16.46 -12.54
CA GLU A 223 1.98 17.78 -12.17
C GLU A 223 3.43 17.66 -11.70
N GLY A 224 3.79 16.56 -11.06
CA GLY A 224 5.13 16.16 -10.63
C GLY A 224 5.43 14.73 -11.03
N LEU A 225 6.38 14.09 -10.37
CA LEU A 225 6.70 12.67 -10.60
C LEU A 225 5.73 11.73 -9.88
N ILE A 226 5.07 12.18 -8.84
CA ILE A 226 4.16 11.34 -8.04
C ILE A 226 2.72 11.82 -8.22
N TYR A 227 1.84 10.91 -8.60
CA TYR A 227 0.40 11.13 -8.74
C TYR A 227 -0.38 10.20 -7.82
N GLY A 228 -1.33 10.76 -7.10
CA GLY A 228 -2.18 10.05 -6.15
C GLY A 228 -1.53 9.91 -4.78
N GLU A 229 -2.29 10.32 -3.75
CA GLU A 229 -1.88 10.18 -2.36
C GLU A 229 -2.38 8.87 -1.79
N GLY A 230 -1.53 8.18 -1.04
CA GLY A 230 -1.90 6.99 -0.31
C GLY A 230 -2.85 7.28 0.85
N GLY A 231 -3.75 6.34 1.16
CA GLY A 231 -4.66 6.41 2.31
C GLY A 231 -4.00 6.06 3.66
N GLY A 232 -2.68 5.88 3.72
CA GLY A 232 -1.95 5.50 4.93
C GLY A 232 -2.08 6.53 6.06
N PHE A 233 -2.17 6.07 7.30
CA PHE A 233 -2.34 6.87 8.53
C PHE A 233 -1.18 7.83 8.85
N GLY A 234 -0.20 8.01 7.97
CA GLY A 234 1.00 8.84 8.17
C GLY A 234 1.14 10.04 7.23
N GLY A 235 0.33 10.17 6.18
CA GLY A 235 0.38 11.29 5.25
C GLY A 235 -0.23 12.56 5.84
N GLY A 236 0.60 13.62 6.00
CA GLY A 236 0.17 14.93 6.46
C GLY A 236 -0.95 15.48 5.57
N ARG A 237 -1.99 15.98 6.20
CA ARG A 237 -3.09 16.71 5.57
C ARG A 237 -2.54 17.85 4.69
N GLN A 238 -2.45 17.64 3.40
CA GLN A 238 -2.51 18.74 2.44
C GLN A 238 -3.89 18.72 1.79
N GLY A 239 -4.56 19.86 1.89
CA GLY A 239 -5.98 20.00 1.67
C GLY A 239 -6.41 19.73 0.23
N PHE A 240 -7.53 19.06 0.10
CA PHE A 240 -8.37 19.12 -1.06
C PHE A 240 -8.62 20.59 -1.43
N LYS A 241 -8.07 21.05 -2.53
CA LYS A 241 -8.60 22.21 -3.22
C LYS A 241 -9.90 21.77 -3.89
N THR A 242 -11.00 21.88 -3.16
CA THR A 242 -12.34 21.74 -3.73
C THR A 242 -12.51 22.79 -4.79
N GLY A 243 -12.74 22.35 -6.02
CA GLY A 243 -13.29 23.19 -7.07
C GLY A 243 -14.54 23.90 -6.58
N GLU A 244 -14.76 25.07 -7.11
CA GLU A 244 -15.78 26.05 -6.79
C GLU A 244 -17.15 25.43 -6.44
N ARG A 245 -17.63 25.81 -5.27
CA ARG A 245 -18.97 25.49 -4.78
C ARG A 245 -19.97 26.28 -5.64
N PRO A 246 -20.99 25.65 -6.26
CA PRO A 246 -22.08 26.42 -6.88
C PRO A 246 -22.83 27.21 -5.82
N GLU A 247 -22.99 28.51 -6.03
CA GLU A 247 -23.85 29.37 -5.24
C GLU A 247 -25.31 28.90 -5.37
N GLY A 248 -25.98 28.71 -4.25
CA GLY A 248 -27.40 28.48 -4.19
C GLY A 248 -27.84 27.39 -3.23
N LYS A 249 -27.82 27.66 -1.93
CA LYS A 249 -28.72 27.03 -0.95
C LYS A 249 -29.32 28.10 -0.07
N PRO A 250 -30.68 28.11 0.12
CA PRO A 250 -31.35 29.05 1.01
C PRO A 250 -31.00 28.79 2.47
N GLU A 251 -30.97 29.87 3.23
CA GLU A 251 -30.75 29.89 4.68
C GLU A 251 -31.85 29.13 5.42
N LEU A 252 -31.44 28.26 6.34
CA LEU A 252 -32.32 27.66 7.35
C LEU A 252 -32.49 28.61 8.51
N SER A 253 -33.38 29.58 8.36
CA SER A 253 -34.03 30.31 9.44
C SER A 253 -35.52 30.10 9.25
N ASP A 254 -36.09 29.13 9.99
CA ASP A 254 -37.49 29.10 10.45
C ASP A 254 -37.86 27.63 10.81
N PHE A 255 -37.50 27.24 12.00
CA PHE A 255 -38.29 26.26 12.74
C PHE A 255 -38.43 26.77 14.17
N GLN A 256 -39.56 27.49 14.38
CA GLN A 256 -40.03 27.85 15.69
C GLN A 256 -40.56 26.60 16.43
N GLU A 257 -40.35 26.66 17.71
CA GLU A 257 -40.94 25.82 18.75
C GLU A 257 -42.46 25.72 18.63
N GLY A 258 -42.99 24.55 18.94
CA GLY A 258 -44.41 24.40 19.25
C GLY A 258 -44.87 22.94 19.29
N GLY A 259 -45.07 22.37 20.48
CA GLY A 259 -45.90 21.18 20.58
C GLY A 259 -45.57 20.21 21.72
N ARG A 260 -45.80 20.67 22.94
CA ARG A 260 -45.94 19.84 24.15
C ARG A 260 -47.19 18.96 23.99
N LEU A 261 -47.03 17.65 23.91
CA LEU A 261 -48.13 16.70 24.01
C LEU A 261 -48.19 16.08 25.41
N GLU A 262 -49.29 16.36 26.10
CA GLU A 262 -49.65 15.80 27.39
C GLU A 262 -49.94 14.30 27.31
N ARG A 263 -49.44 13.59 28.29
CA ARG A 263 -49.87 12.20 28.58
C ARG A 263 -51.27 12.22 29.14
N ARG A 264 -52.21 11.49 28.57
CA ARG A 264 -53.41 11.02 29.19
C ARG A 264 -53.31 9.52 29.46
N SER A 265 -53.39 9.19 30.72
CA SER A 265 -53.71 7.89 31.29
C SER A 265 -55.14 7.51 31.02
N GLN A 266 -55.39 6.34 30.51
CA GLN A 266 -56.42 5.38 30.93
C GLN A 266 -56.04 4.00 30.46
#